data_9fee7cbdce6eac708e2f1af53775567a
#
_entry.id   9fee7cbdce6eac708e2f1af53775567a
#
_cell.length_a   1.000
_cell.length_b   1.000
_cell.length_c   1.000
_cell.angle_alpha   90.00
_cell.angle_beta   90.00
_cell.angle_gamma   90.00
#
_symmetry.space_group_name_H-M   'P 1'
#
loop_
_entity.id
_entity.type
_entity.pdbx_description
1 polymer ?
#
loop_
_entity_poly.entity_id
_entity_poly.type
_entity_poly.pdbx_seq_one_letter_code
_entity_poly.pdbx_strand_id
1 'polypeptide(L)'
;PASDSSRLSSFILLSLFLGAVFGLILQALSDFSWIRTYITFGVLDVIGKMFVASLKMLVVPLVFVSLICGVSSLDNLTNFGRIAGKTLGLYLATTAVAISIAIMLALSLEPGLAKITTSSVDFTPAAMPSFKDTLISFVPSNPVRAASEGNMLQIIVFSLLLGLGLSLSGDAGQRLQGVFDDLNLVLMKIVGLVMKLAPIGCFALITKVFAEQGAETLYSLALYFFVVVLALLSQLVITYSGLLFFISRVSPLKFFKKFKS
;
A
#
# COMPACT_ATOMS: atom_id res chain seq x y z
N PRO A 1 11.33 1.43 22.57
CA PRO A 1 10.68 1.06 21.29
C PRO A 1 10.48 2.26 20.36
N ALA A 2 10.09 3.45 20.86
CA ALA A 2 9.87 4.64 20.04
C ALA A 2 11.17 5.22 19.42
N SER A 3 12.31 5.05 20.05
CA SER A 3 13.62 5.55 19.56
C SER A 3 14.13 4.78 18.34
N ASP A 4 13.83 3.49 18.20
CA ASP A 4 14.30 2.67 17.10
C ASP A 4 13.51 2.94 15.80
N SER A 5 12.21 3.22 15.91
CA SER A 5 11.39 3.54 14.73
C SER A 5 11.74 4.91 14.14
N SER A 6 12.04 5.91 14.98
CA SER A 6 12.47 7.23 14.52
C SER A 6 13.85 7.20 13.86
N ARG A 7 14.78 6.39 14.38
CA ARG A 7 16.09 6.16 13.77
C ARG A 7 15.98 5.48 12.42
N LEU A 8 15.14 4.44 12.30
CA LEU A 8 14.92 3.73 11.04
C LEU A 8 14.35 4.68 9.97
N SER A 9 13.36 5.50 10.32
CA SER A 9 12.79 6.51 9.42
C SER A 9 13.85 7.50 8.95
N SER A 10 14.72 7.97 9.85
CA SER A 10 15.82 8.89 9.50
C SER A 10 16.84 8.21 8.57
N PHE A 11 17.16 6.94 8.80
CA PHE A 11 18.04 6.17 7.91
C PHE A 11 17.42 5.97 6.51
N ILE A 12 16.12 5.71 6.42
CA ILE A 12 15.43 5.61 5.13
C ILE A 12 15.47 6.95 4.39
N LEU A 13 15.17 8.07 5.05
CA LEU A 13 15.24 9.39 4.43
C LEU A 13 16.66 9.74 3.96
N LEU A 14 17.68 9.42 4.76
CA LEU A 14 19.07 9.59 4.38
C LEU A 14 19.43 8.73 3.16
N SER A 15 18.97 7.47 3.14
CA SER A 15 19.19 6.55 2.03
C SER A 15 18.53 7.02 0.74
N LEU A 16 17.33 7.59 0.82
CA LEU A 16 16.65 8.18 -0.33
C LEU A 16 17.44 9.37 -0.89
N PHE A 17 17.91 10.26 -0.01
CA PHE A 17 18.72 11.41 -0.42
C PHE A 17 20.04 10.98 -1.05
N LEU A 18 20.79 10.11 -0.38
CA LEU A 18 22.06 9.58 -0.90
C LEU A 18 21.86 8.78 -2.20
N GLY A 19 20.77 8.01 -2.28
CA GLY A 19 20.40 7.27 -3.49
C GLY A 19 20.11 8.20 -4.68
N ALA A 20 19.43 9.32 -4.45
CA ALA A 20 19.18 10.31 -5.48
C ALA A 20 20.49 10.95 -5.98
N VAL A 21 21.34 11.40 -5.07
CA VAL A 21 22.65 11.98 -5.41
C VAL A 21 23.51 10.97 -6.18
N PHE A 22 23.61 9.75 -5.69
CA PHE A 22 24.42 8.71 -6.33
C PHE A 22 23.84 8.30 -7.69
N GLY A 23 22.49 8.28 -7.84
CA GLY A 23 21.84 8.01 -9.11
C GLY A 23 22.13 9.08 -10.17
N LEU A 24 22.14 10.36 -9.80
CA LEU A 24 22.56 11.45 -10.71
C LEU A 24 24.02 11.36 -11.13
N ILE A 25 24.91 10.94 -10.22
CA ILE A 25 26.33 10.70 -10.55
C ILE A 25 26.44 9.55 -11.55
N LEU A 26 25.71 8.43 -11.33
CA LEU A 26 25.69 7.30 -12.26
C LEU A 26 25.12 7.69 -13.63
N GLN A 27 24.13 8.58 -13.66
CA GLN A 27 23.59 9.12 -14.89
C GLN A 27 24.64 9.93 -15.65
N ALA A 28 25.37 10.80 -14.97
CA ALA A 28 26.46 11.56 -15.58
C ALA A 28 27.59 10.66 -16.13
N LEU A 29 27.73 9.46 -15.58
CA LEU A 29 28.68 8.43 -16.02
C LEU A 29 28.05 7.38 -16.94
N SER A 30 26.84 7.63 -17.47
CA SER A 30 26.10 6.67 -18.30
C SER A 30 26.76 6.30 -19.64
N ASP A 31 27.72 7.11 -20.09
CA ASP A 31 28.54 6.83 -21.28
C ASP A 31 29.41 5.59 -21.10
N PHE A 32 29.74 5.21 -19.88
CA PHE A 32 30.48 3.98 -19.59
C PHE A 32 29.52 2.79 -19.53
N SER A 33 29.43 2.04 -20.61
CA SER A 33 28.50 0.90 -20.74
C SER A 33 28.60 -0.13 -19.61
N TRP A 34 29.81 -0.36 -19.05
CA TRP A 34 30.00 -1.30 -17.95
C TRP A 34 29.35 -0.82 -16.62
N ILE A 35 29.36 0.49 -16.33
CA ILE A 35 28.70 1.08 -15.16
C ILE A 35 27.21 0.82 -15.23
N ARG A 36 26.64 1.11 -16.40
CA ARG A 36 25.20 0.90 -16.66
C ARG A 36 24.82 -0.57 -16.50
N THR A 37 25.61 -1.47 -17.11
CA THR A 37 25.29 -2.91 -17.13
C THR A 37 25.49 -3.57 -15.77
N TYR A 38 26.61 -3.35 -15.11
CA TYR A 38 26.95 -4.08 -13.89
C TYR A 38 26.47 -3.39 -12.60
N ILE A 39 26.47 -2.06 -12.55
CA ILE A 39 26.07 -1.32 -11.35
C ILE A 39 24.57 -1.05 -11.37
N THR A 40 24.06 -0.35 -12.40
CA THR A 40 22.65 0.09 -12.44
C THR A 40 21.72 -1.08 -12.67
N PHE A 41 21.91 -1.87 -13.75
CA PHE A 41 21.07 -3.02 -14.08
C PHE A 41 21.50 -4.32 -13.43
N GLY A 42 22.72 -4.39 -12.89
CA GLY A 42 23.21 -5.54 -12.12
C GLY A 42 22.90 -5.41 -10.64
N VAL A 43 23.84 -4.86 -9.88
CA VAL A 43 23.79 -4.89 -8.40
C VAL A 43 22.58 -4.12 -7.84
N LEU A 44 22.35 -2.89 -8.30
CA LEU A 44 21.26 -2.06 -7.76
C LEU A 44 19.88 -2.64 -8.08
N ASP A 45 19.70 -3.14 -9.31
CA ASP A 45 18.44 -3.77 -9.72
C ASP A 45 18.14 -5.02 -8.90
N VAL A 46 19.14 -5.87 -8.69
CA VAL A 46 19.01 -7.09 -7.88
C VAL A 46 18.63 -6.75 -6.44
N ILE A 47 19.37 -5.84 -5.78
CA ILE A 47 19.09 -5.43 -4.40
C ILE A 47 17.69 -4.83 -4.28
N GLY A 48 17.32 -3.93 -5.19
CA GLY A 48 16.00 -3.30 -5.21
C GLY A 48 14.88 -4.32 -5.41
N LYS A 49 15.02 -5.23 -6.37
CA LYS A 49 14.04 -6.29 -6.63
C LYS A 49 13.92 -7.28 -5.47
N MET A 50 15.04 -7.69 -4.85
CA MET A 50 15.03 -8.55 -3.67
C MET A 50 14.29 -7.89 -2.50
N PHE A 51 14.50 -6.61 -2.28
CA PHE A 51 13.78 -5.88 -1.23
C PHE A 51 12.27 -5.83 -1.51
N VAL A 52 11.87 -5.47 -2.74
CA VAL A 52 10.44 -5.46 -3.13
C VAL A 52 9.82 -6.87 -3.04
N ALA A 53 10.55 -7.89 -3.47
CA ALA A 53 10.10 -9.29 -3.35
C ALA A 53 9.91 -9.71 -1.88
N SER A 54 10.83 -9.30 -0.98
CA SER A 54 10.73 -9.56 0.45
C SER A 54 9.49 -8.90 1.07
N LEU A 55 9.14 -7.69 0.65
CA LEU A 55 7.90 -7.03 1.08
C LEU A 55 6.66 -7.76 0.54
N LYS A 56 6.65 -8.09 -0.75
CA LYS A 56 5.52 -8.81 -1.38
C LYS A 56 5.29 -10.17 -0.75
N MET A 57 6.33 -10.89 -0.35
CA MET A 57 6.26 -12.18 0.32
C MET A 57 5.41 -12.13 1.60
N LEU A 58 5.44 -11.01 2.32
CA LEU A 58 4.74 -10.86 3.59
C LEU A 58 3.28 -10.43 3.45
N VAL A 59 2.88 -9.87 2.31
CA VAL A 59 1.55 -9.28 2.13
C VAL A 59 0.44 -10.31 2.34
N VAL A 60 0.53 -11.45 1.66
CA VAL A 60 -0.50 -12.51 1.73
C VAL A 60 -0.65 -13.07 3.14
N PRO A 61 0.41 -13.59 3.79
CA PRO A 61 0.27 -14.15 5.14
C PRO A 61 -0.16 -13.10 6.17
N LEU A 62 0.33 -11.87 6.06
CA LEU A 62 -0.03 -10.80 6.99
C LEU A 62 -1.51 -10.43 6.89
N VAL A 63 -2.01 -10.19 5.66
CA VAL A 63 -3.43 -9.86 5.43
C VAL A 63 -4.32 -11.01 5.89
N PHE A 64 -3.97 -12.25 5.53
CA PHE A 64 -4.73 -13.42 5.91
C PHE A 64 -4.88 -13.55 7.43
N VAL A 65 -3.76 -13.58 8.15
CA VAL A 65 -3.76 -13.77 9.61
C VAL A 65 -4.37 -12.59 10.34
N SER A 66 -4.04 -11.35 9.97
CA SER A 66 -4.55 -10.16 10.66
C SER A 66 -6.07 -10.00 10.50
N LEU A 67 -6.63 -10.37 9.34
CA LEU A 67 -8.08 -10.35 9.15
C LEU A 67 -8.79 -11.43 9.98
N ILE A 68 -8.22 -12.63 10.08
CA ILE A 68 -8.76 -13.69 10.93
C ILE A 68 -8.78 -13.22 12.39
N CYS A 69 -7.65 -12.71 12.91
CA CYS A 69 -7.58 -12.19 14.29
C CYS A 69 -8.58 -11.05 14.50
N GLY A 70 -8.70 -10.13 13.55
CA GLY A 70 -9.62 -9.00 13.63
C GLY A 70 -11.08 -9.40 13.69
N VAL A 71 -11.49 -10.42 12.92
CA VAL A 71 -12.88 -10.89 12.88
C VAL A 71 -13.19 -11.83 14.04
N SER A 72 -12.27 -12.74 14.39
CA SER A 72 -12.48 -13.70 15.48
C SER A 72 -12.54 -13.05 16.87
N SER A 73 -11.97 -11.85 17.04
CA SER A 73 -12.02 -11.08 18.29
C SER A 73 -13.33 -10.33 18.54
N LEU A 74 -14.32 -10.44 17.64
CA LEU A 74 -15.59 -9.73 17.77
C LEU A 74 -16.57 -10.49 18.67
N ASP A 75 -16.85 -9.94 19.84
CA ASP A 75 -17.74 -10.56 20.86
C ASP A 75 -19.22 -10.58 20.45
N ASN A 76 -19.68 -9.76 19.50
CA ASN A 76 -21.08 -9.55 19.18
C ASN A 76 -21.35 -9.53 17.66
N LEU A 77 -21.60 -10.71 17.09
CA LEU A 77 -21.91 -10.90 15.66
C LEU A 77 -23.25 -10.27 15.22
N THR A 78 -24.22 -10.14 16.15
CA THR A 78 -25.54 -9.57 15.84
C THR A 78 -25.51 -8.12 15.40
N ASN A 79 -24.60 -7.32 15.93
CA ASN A 79 -24.41 -5.92 15.53
C ASN A 79 -23.43 -5.76 14.35
N PHE A 80 -22.65 -6.82 14.07
CA PHE A 80 -21.60 -6.78 13.03
C PHE A 80 -22.15 -6.45 11.65
N GLY A 81 -23.23 -7.10 11.23
CA GLY A 81 -23.82 -6.87 9.90
C GLY A 81 -24.28 -5.42 9.69
N ARG A 82 -24.88 -4.80 10.72
CA ARG A 82 -25.34 -3.41 10.65
C ARG A 82 -24.17 -2.41 10.65
N ILE A 83 -23.13 -2.68 11.44
CA ILE A 83 -21.92 -1.85 11.50
C ILE A 83 -21.14 -2.00 10.20
N ALA A 84 -20.89 -3.24 9.74
CA ALA A 84 -20.19 -3.54 8.50
C ALA A 84 -20.88 -2.90 7.29
N GLY A 85 -22.21 -3.00 7.18
CA GLY A 85 -22.96 -2.36 6.09
C GLY A 85 -22.82 -0.84 6.08
N LYS A 86 -22.92 -0.19 7.24
CA LYS A 86 -22.70 1.27 7.35
C LYS A 86 -21.26 1.66 7.01
N THR A 87 -20.29 0.90 7.51
CA THR A 87 -18.88 1.13 7.23
C THR A 87 -18.57 0.96 5.75
N LEU A 88 -19.09 -0.09 5.11
CA LEU A 88 -18.91 -0.33 3.69
C LEU A 88 -19.55 0.79 2.86
N GLY A 89 -20.76 1.23 3.20
CA GLY A 89 -21.43 2.35 2.54
C GLY A 89 -20.63 3.66 2.64
N LEU A 90 -20.13 3.98 3.84
CA LEU A 90 -19.26 5.14 4.05
C LEU A 90 -17.94 5.00 3.28
N TYR A 91 -17.34 3.82 3.28
CA TYR A 91 -16.10 3.56 2.54
C TYR A 91 -16.29 3.78 1.03
N LEU A 92 -17.35 3.23 0.45
CA LEU A 92 -17.65 3.44 -0.98
C LEU A 92 -17.89 4.91 -1.31
N ALA A 93 -18.67 5.61 -0.47
CA ALA A 93 -18.94 7.04 -0.65
C ALA A 93 -17.66 7.88 -0.57
N THR A 94 -16.82 7.65 0.45
CA THR A 94 -15.54 8.37 0.62
C THR A 94 -14.55 8.05 -0.50
N THR A 95 -14.55 6.82 -1.00
CA THR A 95 -13.71 6.40 -2.13
C THR A 95 -14.15 7.10 -3.42
N ALA A 96 -15.46 7.18 -3.68
CA ALA A 96 -15.98 7.90 -4.85
C ALA A 96 -15.58 9.39 -4.80
N VAL A 97 -15.71 10.03 -3.64
CA VAL A 97 -15.28 11.43 -3.45
C VAL A 97 -13.75 11.56 -3.65
N ALA A 98 -12.96 10.63 -3.09
CA ALA A 98 -11.50 10.63 -3.23
C ALA A 98 -11.06 10.55 -4.70
N ILE A 99 -11.66 9.63 -5.46
CA ILE A 99 -11.39 9.46 -6.89
C ILE A 99 -11.77 10.74 -7.65
N SER A 100 -12.92 11.33 -7.36
CA SER A 100 -13.37 12.58 -7.99
C SER A 100 -12.41 13.73 -7.72
N ILE A 101 -11.95 13.91 -6.47
CA ILE A 101 -10.96 14.92 -6.11
C ILE A 101 -9.63 14.67 -6.84
N ALA A 102 -9.15 13.42 -6.87
CA ALA A 102 -7.90 13.06 -7.52
C ALA A 102 -7.94 13.32 -9.03
N ILE A 103 -9.05 12.97 -9.70
CA ILE A 103 -9.24 13.22 -11.14
C ILE A 103 -9.30 14.73 -11.40
N MET A 104 -10.06 15.51 -10.62
CA MET A 104 -10.12 16.96 -10.79
C MET A 104 -8.76 17.61 -10.64
N LEU A 105 -7.97 17.23 -9.64
CA LEU A 105 -6.62 17.74 -9.44
C LEU A 105 -5.68 17.33 -10.57
N ALA A 106 -5.74 16.08 -11.02
CA ALA A 106 -4.92 15.58 -12.11
C ALA A 106 -5.23 16.30 -13.44
N LEU A 107 -6.51 16.55 -13.75
CA LEU A 107 -6.91 17.29 -14.94
C LEU A 107 -6.58 18.80 -14.86
N SER A 108 -6.57 19.37 -13.64
CA SER A 108 -6.27 20.81 -13.48
C SER A 108 -4.77 21.11 -13.49
N LEU A 109 -3.94 20.18 -13.00
CA LEU A 109 -2.48 20.37 -12.86
C LEU A 109 -1.68 19.63 -13.93
N GLU A 110 -2.33 18.74 -14.71
CA GLU A 110 -1.77 18.00 -15.84
C GLU A 110 -0.34 17.47 -15.62
N PRO A 111 -0.09 16.70 -14.54
CA PRO A 111 1.26 16.28 -14.15
C PRO A 111 1.96 15.36 -15.16
N GLY A 112 1.27 14.94 -16.23
CA GLY A 112 1.80 14.05 -17.25
C GLY A 112 2.22 14.72 -18.55
N LEU A 113 2.09 16.05 -18.70
CA LEU A 113 2.40 16.76 -19.96
C LEU A 113 3.91 16.98 -20.23
N ALA A 114 4.81 16.58 -19.33
CA ALA A 114 6.22 16.55 -19.68
C ALA A 114 6.40 15.59 -20.85
N LYS A 115 7.02 16.07 -21.92
CA LYS A 115 7.28 15.35 -23.18
C LYS A 115 7.78 13.93 -22.95
N ILE A 116 6.87 13.01 -22.74
CA ILE A 116 7.16 11.62 -22.99
C ILE A 116 7.24 11.53 -24.51
N THR A 117 8.43 11.37 -25.06
CA THR A 117 8.61 10.87 -26.42
C THR A 117 7.97 9.49 -26.44
N THR A 118 6.67 9.47 -26.66
CA THR A 118 5.89 8.26 -26.80
C THR A 118 6.33 7.58 -28.08
N SER A 119 7.17 6.57 -27.95
CA SER A 119 6.98 5.43 -28.82
C SER A 119 5.50 5.06 -28.65
N SER A 120 4.73 5.14 -29.72
CA SER A 120 3.33 4.77 -29.77
C SER A 120 3.21 3.31 -29.31
N VAL A 121 3.07 3.11 -28.00
CA VAL A 121 2.65 1.82 -27.47
C VAL A 121 1.16 1.77 -27.78
N ASP A 122 0.77 0.91 -28.72
CA ASP A 122 -0.63 0.59 -28.97
C ASP A 122 -1.24 0.08 -27.65
N PHE A 123 -1.81 1.00 -26.89
CA PHE A 123 -2.51 0.69 -25.67
C PHE A 123 -3.86 0.10 -26.04
N THR A 124 -3.94 -1.22 -26.12
CA THR A 124 -5.22 -1.93 -26.14
C THR A 124 -5.70 -2.04 -24.69
N PRO A 125 -6.77 -1.31 -24.30
CA PRO A 125 -7.32 -1.45 -22.96
C PRO A 125 -7.71 -2.92 -22.74
N ALA A 126 -7.22 -3.52 -21.65
CA ALA A 126 -7.71 -4.84 -21.25
C ALA A 126 -9.23 -4.76 -21.08
N ALA A 127 -9.96 -5.71 -21.67
CA ALA A 127 -11.41 -5.76 -21.54
C ALA A 127 -11.78 -5.75 -20.04
N MET A 128 -12.60 -4.78 -19.62
CA MET A 128 -13.07 -4.73 -18.22
C MET A 128 -13.88 -6.00 -17.96
N PRO A 129 -13.55 -6.76 -16.88
CA PRO A 129 -14.38 -7.90 -16.50
C PRO A 129 -15.80 -7.43 -16.21
N SER A 130 -16.78 -8.23 -16.62
CA SER A 130 -18.18 -7.96 -16.33
C SER A 130 -18.39 -7.80 -14.81
N PHE A 131 -19.29 -6.94 -14.40
CA PHE A 131 -19.65 -6.78 -12.99
C PHE A 131 -20.09 -8.13 -12.37
N LYS A 132 -20.78 -8.97 -13.14
CA LYS A 132 -21.16 -10.32 -12.75
C LYS A 132 -19.92 -11.20 -12.48
N ASP A 133 -18.95 -11.17 -13.37
CA ASP A 133 -17.73 -11.99 -13.25
C ASP A 133 -16.88 -11.51 -12.05
N THR A 134 -16.88 -10.20 -11.82
CA THR A 134 -16.22 -9.62 -10.64
C THR A 134 -16.88 -10.11 -9.35
N LEU A 135 -18.22 -10.12 -9.25
CA LEU A 135 -18.92 -10.63 -8.07
C LEU A 135 -18.68 -12.13 -7.84
N ILE A 136 -18.69 -12.92 -8.90
CA ILE A 136 -18.42 -14.37 -8.81
C ILE A 136 -16.97 -14.60 -8.35
N SER A 137 -16.05 -13.78 -8.82
CA SER A 137 -14.62 -13.90 -8.47
C SER A 137 -14.29 -13.58 -7.00
N PHE A 138 -15.22 -13.04 -6.20
CA PHE A 138 -15.02 -12.80 -4.77
C PHE A 138 -14.91 -14.09 -3.98
N VAL A 139 -15.61 -15.14 -4.41
CA VAL A 139 -15.59 -16.43 -3.72
C VAL A 139 -14.48 -17.30 -4.30
N PRO A 140 -13.45 -17.64 -3.52
CA PRO A 140 -12.37 -18.48 -4.00
C PRO A 140 -12.84 -19.92 -4.21
N SER A 141 -12.65 -20.45 -5.40
CA SER A 141 -12.84 -21.89 -5.65
C SER A 141 -11.81 -22.75 -4.92
N ASN A 142 -10.62 -22.18 -4.69
CA ASN A 142 -9.53 -22.77 -3.90
C ASN A 142 -8.75 -21.68 -3.16
N PRO A 143 -8.88 -21.61 -1.82
CA PRO A 143 -8.20 -20.57 -1.03
C PRO A 143 -6.68 -20.64 -1.08
N VAL A 144 -6.11 -21.85 -1.19
CA VAL A 144 -4.65 -22.03 -1.28
C VAL A 144 -4.14 -21.51 -2.61
N ARG A 145 -4.86 -21.75 -3.69
CA ARG A 145 -4.55 -21.20 -5.01
C ARG A 145 -4.66 -19.67 -5.01
N ALA A 146 -5.72 -19.12 -4.42
CA ALA A 146 -5.87 -17.68 -4.27
C ALA A 146 -4.68 -17.03 -3.51
N ALA A 147 -4.18 -17.70 -2.47
CA ALA A 147 -3.02 -17.27 -1.72
C ALA A 147 -1.72 -17.33 -2.55
N SER A 148 -1.52 -18.41 -3.34
CA SER A 148 -0.33 -18.57 -4.18
C SER A 148 -0.30 -17.58 -5.36
N GLU A 149 -1.45 -17.25 -5.92
CA GLU A 149 -1.60 -16.26 -6.99
C GLU A 149 -1.63 -14.80 -6.48
N GLY A 150 -1.72 -14.61 -5.14
CA GLY A 150 -1.82 -13.29 -4.53
C GLY A 150 -3.14 -12.56 -4.82
N ASN A 151 -4.23 -13.30 -5.07
CA ASN A 151 -5.55 -12.73 -5.30
C ASN A 151 -6.14 -12.19 -3.98
N MET A 152 -5.82 -10.91 -3.68
CA MET A 152 -6.15 -10.30 -2.39
C MET A 152 -7.64 -10.33 -2.07
N LEU A 153 -8.50 -10.12 -3.07
CA LEU A 153 -9.94 -10.09 -2.86
C LEU A 153 -10.47 -11.44 -2.35
N GLN A 154 -10.02 -12.52 -2.97
CA GLN A 154 -10.38 -13.88 -2.57
C GLN A 154 -9.80 -14.24 -1.20
N ILE A 155 -8.57 -13.82 -0.91
CA ILE A 155 -7.93 -14.00 0.39
C ILE A 155 -8.73 -13.29 1.48
N ILE A 156 -9.14 -12.05 1.25
CA ILE A 156 -9.96 -11.27 2.19
C ILE A 156 -11.26 -11.99 2.49
N VAL A 157 -12.01 -12.41 1.46
CA VAL A 157 -13.29 -13.09 1.66
C VAL A 157 -13.11 -14.40 2.44
N PHE A 158 -12.11 -15.21 2.09
CA PHE A 158 -11.85 -16.44 2.81
C PHE A 158 -11.40 -16.19 4.27
N SER A 159 -10.56 -15.19 4.52
CA SER A 159 -10.13 -14.81 5.88
C SER A 159 -11.31 -14.37 6.76
N LEU A 160 -12.22 -13.59 6.19
CA LEU A 160 -13.44 -13.16 6.88
C LEU A 160 -14.33 -14.36 7.24
N LEU A 161 -14.54 -15.29 6.30
CA LEU A 161 -15.32 -16.51 6.54
C LEU A 161 -14.67 -17.39 7.60
N LEU A 162 -13.36 -17.57 7.54
CA LEU A 162 -12.63 -18.37 8.53
C LEU A 162 -12.67 -17.70 9.92
N GLY A 163 -12.47 -16.38 10.01
CA GLY A 163 -12.57 -15.62 11.25
C GLY A 163 -13.97 -15.73 11.89
N LEU A 164 -15.03 -15.62 11.06
CA LEU A 164 -16.40 -15.87 11.51
C LEU A 164 -16.62 -17.32 11.99
N GLY A 165 -16.09 -18.29 11.24
CA GLY A 165 -16.14 -19.70 11.63
C GLY A 165 -15.49 -19.94 12.99
N LEU A 166 -14.32 -19.34 13.26
CA LEU A 166 -13.65 -19.42 14.55
C LEU A 166 -14.51 -18.82 15.67
N SER A 167 -15.06 -17.62 15.46
CA SER A 167 -15.91 -16.95 16.45
C SER A 167 -17.17 -17.76 16.81
N LEU A 168 -17.69 -18.57 15.86
CA LEU A 168 -18.88 -19.41 16.07
C LEU A 168 -18.55 -20.80 16.65
N SER A 169 -17.27 -21.19 16.70
CA SER A 169 -16.87 -22.56 17.07
C SER A 169 -16.62 -22.78 18.57
N GLY A 170 -16.96 -21.81 19.44
CA GLY A 170 -16.80 -21.92 20.89
C GLY A 170 -15.36 -22.23 21.30
N ASP A 171 -15.17 -23.22 22.21
CA ASP A 171 -13.85 -23.56 22.77
C ASP A 171 -12.80 -23.96 21.72
N ALA A 172 -13.22 -24.61 20.62
CA ALA A 172 -12.33 -24.96 19.53
C ALA A 172 -11.85 -23.70 18.79
N GLY A 173 -12.77 -22.77 18.57
CA GLY A 173 -12.47 -21.47 17.95
C GLY A 173 -11.48 -20.66 18.79
N GLN A 174 -11.68 -20.58 20.11
CA GLN A 174 -10.78 -19.86 21.02
C GLN A 174 -9.35 -20.43 21.02
N ARG A 175 -9.20 -21.75 21.01
CA ARG A 175 -7.86 -22.38 20.93
C ARG A 175 -7.16 -22.05 19.62
N LEU A 176 -7.88 -22.12 18.49
CA LEU A 176 -7.31 -21.78 17.18
C LEU A 176 -7.05 -20.28 17.04
N GLN A 177 -7.89 -19.42 17.61
CA GLN A 177 -7.66 -17.99 17.66
C GLN A 177 -6.32 -17.66 18.33
N GLY A 178 -6.01 -18.30 19.46
CA GLY A 178 -4.71 -18.15 20.12
C GLY A 178 -3.52 -18.48 19.19
N VAL A 179 -3.65 -19.54 18.37
CA VAL A 179 -2.62 -19.88 17.37
C VAL A 179 -2.47 -18.78 16.31
N PHE A 180 -3.57 -18.21 15.81
CA PHE A 180 -3.53 -17.11 14.86
C PHE A 180 -2.95 -15.83 15.47
N ASP A 181 -3.25 -15.53 16.73
CA ASP A 181 -2.68 -14.38 17.44
C ASP A 181 -1.16 -14.52 17.59
N ASP A 182 -0.68 -15.70 17.98
CA ASP A 182 0.75 -16.01 18.04
C ASP A 182 1.42 -15.91 16.66
N LEU A 183 0.77 -16.43 15.62
CA LEU A 183 1.26 -16.34 14.25
C LEU A 183 1.32 -14.86 13.76
N ASN A 184 0.34 -14.04 14.13
CA ASN A 184 0.35 -12.61 13.85
C ASN A 184 1.54 -11.91 14.51
N LEU A 185 1.85 -12.24 15.77
CA LEU A 185 3.03 -11.73 16.47
C LEU A 185 4.34 -12.12 15.76
N VAL A 186 4.45 -13.37 15.30
CA VAL A 186 5.62 -13.84 14.54
C VAL A 186 5.75 -13.10 13.22
N LEU A 187 4.65 -12.95 12.46
CA LEU A 187 4.65 -12.22 11.19
C LEU A 187 5.06 -10.75 11.39
N MET A 188 4.56 -10.09 12.43
CA MET A 188 4.97 -8.71 12.75
C MET A 188 6.46 -8.59 13.08
N LYS A 189 7.07 -9.62 13.69
CA LYS A 189 8.52 -9.68 13.89
C LYS A 189 9.27 -9.83 12.57
N ILE A 190 8.77 -10.67 11.65
CA ILE A 190 9.36 -10.84 10.31
C ILE A 190 9.28 -9.52 9.53
N VAL A 191 8.13 -8.83 9.57
CA VAL A 191 8.00 -7.47 9.00
C VAL A 191 9.09 -6.55 9.56
N GLY A 192 9.28 -6.54 10.87
CA GLY A 192 10.34 -5.76 11.52
C GLY A 192 11.75 -6.10 11.04
N LEU A 193 12.03 -7.38 10.77
CA LEU A 193 13.31 -7.82 10.20
C LEU A 193 13.51 -7.33 8.76
N VAL A 194 12.49 -7.48 7.92
CA VAL A 194 12.53 -7.02 6.52
C VAL A 194 12.64 -5.49 6.46
N MET A 195 11.96 -4.77 7.34
CA MET A 195 12.05 -3.32 7.42
C MET A 195 13.45 -2.80 7.81
N LYS A 196 14.28 -3.59 8.48
CA LYS A 196 15.69 -3.22 8.71
C LYS A 196 16.51 -3.18 7.41
N LEU A 197 16.08 -3.89 6.37
CA LEU A 197 16.70 -3.85 5.03
C LEU A 197 16.20 -2.65 4.20
N ALA A 198 15.16 -1.95 4.65
CA ALA A 198 14.55 -0.86 3.90
C ALA A 198 15.53 0.26 3.50
N PRO A 199 16.47 0.71 4.34
CA PRO A 199 17.44 1.74 3.92
C PRO A 199 18.26 1.31 2.69
N ILE A 200 18.71 0.06 2.65
CA ILE A 200 19.51 -0.49 1.54
C ILE A 200 18.64 -0.66 0.30
N GLY A 201 17.44 -1.22 0.46
CA GLY A 201 16.49 -1.41 -0.63
C GLY A 201 16.03 -0.08 -1.25
N CYS A 202 15.69 0.90 -0.42
CA CYS A 202 15.29 2.23 -0.87
C CYS A 202 16.44 2.96 -1.57
N PHE A 203 17.66 2.88 -1.04
CA PHE A 203 18.84 3.42 -1.70
C PHE A 203 19.00 2.84 -3.11
N ALA A 204 18.97 1.51 -3.25
CA ALA A 204 19.14 0.84 -4.53
C ALA A 204 18.04 1.22 -5.55
N LEU A 205 16.78 1.24 -5.12
CA LEU A 205 15.65 1.58 -5.98
C LEU A 205 15.70 3.03 -6.45
N ILE A 206 15.95 3.97 -5.54
CA ILE A 206 16.03 5.39 -5.88
C ILE A 206 17.24 5.67 -6.78
N THR A 207 18.41 5.10 -6.45
CA THR A 207 19.61 5.24 -7.28
C THR A 207 19.34 4.77 -8.70
N LYS A 208 18.68 3.63 -8.87
CA LYS A 208 18.33 3.11 -10.19
C LYS A 208 17.41 4.08 -10.96
N VAL A 209 16.34 4.56 -10.32
CA VAL A 209 15.37 5.49 -10.96
C VAL A 209 16.08 6.74 -11.43
N PHE A 210 16.94 7.34 -10.60
CA PHE A 210 17.66 8.56 -10.97
C PHE A 210 18.72 8.32 -12.06
N ALA A 211 19.38 7.16 -12.06
CA ALA A 211 20.35 6.78 -13.08
C ALA A 211 19.71 6.52 -14.46
N GLU A 212 18.48 6.01 -14.49
CA GLU A 212 17.77 5.67 -15.73
C GLU A 212 17.03 6.86 -16.35
N GLN A 213 16.38 7.68 -15.54
CA GLN A 213 15.38 8.63 -16.02
C GLN A 213 15.89 10.07 -16.16
N GLY A 214 16.99 10.41 -15.50
CA GLY A 214 17.56 11.75 -15.59
C GLY A 214 16.78 12.86 -14.88
N ALA A 215 17.37 14.06 -14.86
CA ALA A 215 16.84 15.19 -14.12
C ALA A 215 15.50 15.73 -14.67
N GLU A 216 15.27 15.65 -16.00
CA GLU A 216 14.03 16.15 -16.61
C GLU A 216 12.81 15.33 -16.21
N THR A 217 12.94 14.01 -16.16
CA THR A 217 11.86 13.12 -15.73
C THR A 217 11.56 13.29 -14.23
N LEU A 218 12.57 13.66 -13.44
CA LEU A 218 12.40 13.93 -12.01
C LEU A 218 11.48 15.12 -11.73
N TYR A 219 11.52 16.16 -12.55
CA TYR A 219 10.61 17.28 -12.40
C TYR A 219 9.15 16.84 -12.59
N SER A 220 8.88 16.05 -13.61
CA SER A 220 7.54 15.52 -13.88
C SER A 220 7.07 14.57 -12.78
N LEU A 221 7.98 13.74 -12.26
CA LEU A 221 7.71 12.85 -11.14
C LEU A 221 7.46 13.62 -9.83
N ALA A 222 8.21 14.70 -9.58
CA ALA A 222 8.01 15.57 -8.43
C ALA A 222 6.65 16.29 -8.50
N LEU A 223 6.26 16.77 -9.68
CA LEU A 223 4.93 17.36 -9.88
C LEU A 223 3.82 16.34 -9.64
N TYR A 224 3.96 15.14 -10.19
CA TYR A 224 3.02 14.04 -9.92
C TYR A 224 2.92 13.73 -8.41
N PHE A 225 4.05 13.61 -7.73
CA PHE A 225 4.09 13.37 -6.29
C PHE A 225 3.38 14.50 -5.51
N PHE A 226 3.62 15.75 -5.90
CA PHE A 226 2.96 16.90 -5.28
C PHE A 226 1.44 16.85 -5.48
N VAL A 227 0.96 16.50 -6.67
CA VAL A 227 -0.48 16.33 -6.95
C VAL A 227 -1.09 15.23 -6.09
N VAL A 228 -0.39 14.09 -5.94
CA VAL A 228 -0.85 12.99 -5.07
C VAL A 228 -0.94 13.45 -3.61
N VAL A 229 0.08 14.11 -3.10
CA VAL A 229 0.08 14.65 -1.72
C VAL A 229 -1.05 15.66 -1.54
N LEU A 230 -1.27 16.54 -2.51
CA LEU A 230 -2.35 17.52 -2.48
C LEU A 230 -3.73 16.83 -2.48
N ALA A 231 -3.90 15.77 -3.27
CA ALA A 231 -5.13 14.97 -3.30
C ALA A 231 -5.39 14.30 -1.93
N LEU A 232 -4.37 13.71 -1.31
CA LEU A 232 -4.48 13.09 0.01
C LEU A 232 -4.82 14.12 1.10
N LEU A 233 -4.19 15.28 1.08
CA LEU A 233 -4.49 16.36 2.01
C LEU A 233 -5.91 16.91 1.79
N SER A 234 -6.33 17.08 0.56
CA SER A 234 -7.70 17.49 0.21
C SER A 234 -8.72 16.47 0.71
N GLN A 235 -8.47 15.19 0.53
CA GLN A 235 -9.31 14.10 1.06
C GLN A 235 -9.40 14.16 2.60
N LEU A 236 -8.29 14.37 3.28
CA LEU A 236 -8.25 14.49 4.74
C LEU A 236 -9.08 15.70 5.22
N VAL A 237 -8.87 16.87 4.59
CA VAL A 237 -9.50 18.13 5.03
C VAL A 237 -10.96 18.20 4.60
N ILE A 238 -11.27 17.85 3.36
CA ILE A 238 -12.64 17.99 2.81
C ILE A 238 -13.51 16.82 3.25
N THR A 239 -13.11 15.59 2.93
CA THR A 239 -13.98 14.42 3.11
C THR A 239 -14.06 14.01 4.57
N TYR A 240 -12.95 13.79 5.23
CA TYR A 240 -12.97 13.31 6.63
C TYR A 240 -13.42 14.39 7.61
N SER A 241 -13.01 15.66 7.41
CA SER A 241 -13.50 16.75 8.26
C SER A 241 -14.98 17.03 8.02
N GLY A 242 -15.44 16.91 6.76
CA GLY A 242 -16.87 17.00 6.43
C GLY A 242 -17.69 15.91 7.11
N LEU A 243 -17.25 14.64 7.05
CA LEU A 243 -17.91 13.53 7.72
C LEU A 243 -17.96 13.70 9.24
N LEU A 244 -16.88 14.15 9.85
CA LEU A 244 -16.84 14.44 11.29
C LEU A 244 -17.84 15.54 11.66
N PHE A 245 -17.91 16.58 10.86
CA PHE A 245 -18.80 17.71 11.13
C PHE A 245 -20.28 17.36 10.88
N PHE A 246 -20.61 16.79 9.72
CA PHE A 246 -22.00 16.55 9.32
C PHE A 246 -22.60 15.28 9.93
N ILE A 247 -21.85 14.19 10.03
CA ILE A 247 -22.36 12.90 10.51
C ILE A 247 -22.16 12.76 12.02
N SER A 248 -20.95 13.01 12.51
CA SER A 248 -20.60 12.79 13.93
C SER A 248 -20.85 14.02 14.80
N ARG A 249 -21.10 15.19 14.21
CA ARG A 249 -21.26 16.49 14.89
C ARG A 249 -20.11 16.81 15.83
N VAL A 250 -18.92 16.27 15.55
CA VAL A 250 -17.68 16.51 16.31
C VAL A 250 -16.85 17.54 15.58
N SER A 251 -16.32 18.52 16.31
CA SER A 251 -15.40 19.51 15.74
C SER A 251 -14.12 18.84 15.22
N PRO A 252 -13.78 18.94 13.90
CA PRO A 252 -12.59 18.33 13.34
C PRO A 252 -11.30 18.77 14.06
N LEU A 253 -11.19 20.05 14.41
CA LEU A 253 -10.02 20.58 15.12
C LEU A 253 -9.82 19.94 16.50
N LYS A 254 -10.91 19.71 17.25
CA LYS A 254 -10.83 19.02 18.55
C LYS A 254 -10.43 17.56 18.38
N PHE A 255 -10.92 16.90 17.33
CA PHE A 255 -10.59 15.52 17.01
C PHE A 255 -9.09 15.37 16.67
N PHE A 256 -8.59 16.18 15.72
CA PHE A 256 -7.18 16.14 15.34
C PHE A 256 -6.22 16.51 16.49
N LYS A 257 -6.62 17.47 17.34
CA LYS A 257 -5.81 17.84 18.53
C LYS A 257 -5.69 16.68 19.52
N LYS A 258 -6.78 15.91 19.73
CA LYS A 258 -6.81 14.76 20.62
C LYS A 258 -6.13 13.52 20.04
N PHE A 259 -6.08 13.42 18.71
CA PHE A 259 -5.41 12.32 18.00
C PHE A 259 -3.87 12.47 17.99
N LYS A 260 -3.37 13.70 18.20
CA LYS A 260 -1.93 13.98 18.22
C LYS A 260 -1.30 13.75 19.61
N SER A 261 -2.08 13.64 20.66
CA SER A 261 -1.63 13.36 22.04
C SER A 261 -1.64 11.86 22.32
#